data_bef027c4575575775c4b03aa3531084f
#
_entry.id   bef027c4575575775c4b03aa3531084f
#
_cell.length_a   1.000
_cell.length_b   1.000
_cell.length_c   1.000
_cell.angle_alpha   90.00
_cell.angle_beta   90.00
_cell.angle_gamma   90.00
#
_symmetry.space_group_name_H-M   'P 1'
#
loop_
_entity.id
_entity.type
_entity.pdbx_description
1 polymer ?
#
loop_
_entity_poly.entity_id
_entity_poly.type
_entity_poly.pdbx_seq_one_letter_code
_entity_poly.pdbx_strand_id
1 'polypeptide(L)'
;MEYYECRKRAFVIHEERAVVIPPPETHPDTSGTISYTKRTNVIRAEIRNLERLGPLPTDDDDYPGIDRELLDFELLLAAIDPPITMEEARVLASLFPEDGSTSYGLAWSLVHLIGTLSIDEYKKVIPDISSEEWRRDFEQWARNAESEHQRTDPLNREQRFGGPTRRGEA
;
A
#
# COMPACT_ATOMS: atom_id res chain seq x y z
N MET A 1 6.91 -3.11 24.40
CA MET A 1 7.93 -2.25 23.75
C MET A 1 8.18 -2.63 22.28
N GLU A 2 7.50 -3.63 21.74
CA GLU A 2 7.62 -4.12 20.34
C GLU A 2 6.71 -3.39 19.35
N TYR A 3 5.67 -2.70 19.79
CA TYR A 3 4.71 -1.96 18.95
C TYR A 3 5.31 -0.78 18.18
N TYR A 4 6.44 -0.22 18.63
CA TYR A 4 7.08 0.93 17.98
C TYR A 4 7.98 0.56 16.79
N GLU A 5 8.45 -0.66 16.72
CA GLU A 5 9.30 -1.14 15.61
C GLU A 5 8.49 -1.43 14.34
N CYS A 6 7.24 -1.84 14.49
CA CYS A 6 6.35 -2.10 13.34
C CYS A 6 6.02 -0.81 12.57
N ARG A 7 5.87 0.34 13.26
CA ARG A 7 5.62 1.65 12.65
C ARG A 7 6.74 2.10 11.70
N LYS A 8 7.97 1.67 11.91
CA LYS A 8 9.12 2.05 11.08
C LYS A 8 9.31 1.15 9.87
N ARG A 9 8.77 -0.08 9.88
CA ARG A 9 8.92 -1.04 8.77
C ARG A 9 7.81 -0.94 7.72
N ALA A 10 6.67 -0.32 8.04
CA ALA A 10 5.52 -0.21 7.13
C ALA A 10 5.78 0.71 5.91
N PHE A 11 6.87 1.45 5.87
CA PHE A 11 7.19 2.39 4.80
C PHE A 11 8.58 2.17 4.18
N VAL A 12 8.95 0.92 3.95
CA VAL A 12 10.02 0.63 2.98
C VAL A 12 9.31 0.39 1.65
N ILE A 13 9.16 1.47 0.88
CA ILE A 13 8.92 1.36 -0.56
C ILE A 13 10.03 0.44 -1.08
N HIS A 14 9.65 -0.76 -1.53
CA HIS A 14 10.57 -1.63 -2.22
C HIS A 14 11.03 -0.87 -3.46
N GLU A 15 12.21 -0.29 -3.35
CA GLU A 15 13.00 0.12 -4.50
C GLU A 15 13.21 -1.14 -5.35
N GLU A 16 12.64 -1.15 -6.53
CA GLU A 16 12.70 -2.25 -7.48
C GLU A 16 14.15 -2.72 -7.60
N ARG A 17 14.46 -3.88 -7.05
CA ARG A 17 15.55 -4.67 -7.58
C ARG A 17 15.12 -5.08 -8.97
N ALA A 18 15.59 -4.34 -9.96
CA ALA A 18 15.56 -4.75 -11.34
C ALA A 18 16.19 -6.15 -11.41
N VAL A 19 15.34 -7.17 -11.46
CA VAL A 19 15.77 -8.50 -11.88
C VAL A 19 16.14 -8.34 -13.32
N VAL A 20 17.46 -8.30 -13.60
CA VAL A 20 17.99 -8.38 -14.96
C VAL A 20 17.63 -9.77 -15.47
N ILE A 21 16.50 -9.85 -16.16
CA ILE A 21 16.12 -11.02 -16.94
C ILE A 21 17.04 -11.01 -18.15
N PRO A 22 17.88 -12.02 -18.38
CA PRO A 22 18.67 -12.11 -19.60
C PRO A 22 17.71 -12.14 -20.80
N PRO A 23 18.10 -11.51 -21.94
CA PRO A 23 17.23 -11.48 -23.11
C PRO A 23 16.95 -12.90 -23.58
N PRO A 24 15.69 -13.22 -23.96
CA PRO A 24 15.35 -14.51 -24.52
C PRO A 24 16.09 -14.71 -25.83
N GLU A 25 16.68 -15.89 -26.00
CA GLU A 25 17.29 -16.30 -27.25
C GLU A 25 16.25 -16.24 -28.38
N THR A 26 16.60 -15.52 -29.44
CA THR A 26 15.74 -15.31 -30.59
C THR A 26 15.57 -16.61 -31.38
N HIS A 27 14.40 -17.25 -31.24
CA HIS A 27 13.91 -18.17 -32.24
C HIS A 27 12.92 -17.41 -33.16
N PRO A 28 13.11 -17.50 -34.49
CA PRO A 28 12.21 -16.87 -35.43
C PRO A 28 10.95 -17.72 -35.63
N ASP A 29 9.83 -17.01 -35.87
CA ASP A 29 8.53 -17.48 -36.31
C ASP A 29 7.58 -18.06 -35.26
N THR A 30 6.73 -17.19 -34.78
CA THR A 30 5.27 -17.38 -34.87
C THR A 30 4.59 -16.04 -34.62
N SER A 31 3.85 -15.53 -35.61
CA SER A 31 2.93 -14.40 -35.48
C SER A 31 1.86 -14.67 -34.44
N GLY A 32 2.20 -14.45 -33.19
CA GLY A 32 1.30 -14.42 -32.06
C GLY A 32 1.08 -12.97 -31.67
N THR A 33 -0.03 -12.39 -32.09
CA THR A 33 -0.56 -11.14 -31.53
C THR A 33 -0.53 -11.27 -30.02
N ILE A 34 0.40 -10.58 -29.36
CA ILE A 34 0.40 -10.43 -27.90
C ILE A 34 -0.84 -9.60 -27.60
N SER A 35 -1.95 -10.30 -27.37
CA SER A 35 -3.13 -9.71 -26.76
C SER A 35 -2.67 -9.23 -25.39
N TYR A 36 -2.43 -7.92 -25.27
CA TYR A 36 -2.46 -7.25 -23.95
C TYR A 36 -3.85 -7.53 -23.41
N THR A 37 -3.94 -8.56 -22.58
CA THR A 37 -5.16 -8.87 -21.85
C THR A 37 -5.45 -7.60 -21.07
N LYS A 38 -6.43 -6.84 -21.54
CA LYS A 38 -7.08 -5.76 -20.81
C LYS A 38 -7.31 -6.33 -19.43
N ARG A 39 -6.54 -5.88 -18.43
CA ARG A 39 -6.75 -6.30 -17.04
C ARG A 39 -8.20 -6.03 -16.76
N THR A 40 -9.01 -7.07 -16.82
CA THR A 40 -10.39 -6.99 -16.40
C THR A 40 -10.33 -6.59 -14.94
N ASN A 41 -10.97 -5.48 -14.62
CA ASN A 41 -11.09 -4.88 -13.29
C ASN A 41 -11.95 -5.82 -12.41
N VAL A 42 -11.50 -7.07 -12.24
CA VAL A 42 -12.20 -8.11 -11.49
C VAL A 42 -11.56 -8.15 -10.10
N ILE A 43 -12.31 -7.68 -9.12
CA ILE A 43 -11.96 -7.82 -7.70
C ILE A 43 -11.84 -9.32 -7.37
N ARG A 44 -10.76 -9.73 -6.73
CA ARG A 44 -10.48 -11.10 -6.31
C ARG A 44 -11.57 -11.64 -5.36
N ALA A 45 -11.75 -12.96 -5.36
CA ALA A 45 -12.78 -13.62 -4.54
C ALA A 45 -12.55 -13.40 -3.04
N GLU A 46 -11.30 -13.38 -2.59
CA GLU A 46 -10.88 -13.14 -1.22
C GLU A 46 -11.34 -11.77 -0.74
N ILE A 47 -11.14 -10.74 -1.55
CA ILE A 47 -11.55 -9.36 -1.24
C ILE A 47 -13.06 -9.20 -1.25
N ARG A 48 -13.77 -9.86 -2.16
CA ARG A 48 -15.24 -9.91 -2.13
C ARG A 48 -15.79 -10.63 -0.90
N ASN A 49 -15.07 -11.63 -0.40
CA ASN A 49 -15.45 -12.32 0.82
C ASN A 49 -15.22 -11.41 2.03
N LEU A 50 -14.11 -10.68 2.09
CA LEU A 50 -13.87 -9.65 3.12
C LEU A 50 -14.97 -8.57 3.09
N GLU A 51 -15.34 -8.07 1.91
CA GLU A 51 -16.43 -7.10 1.76
C GLU A 51 -17.76 -7.61 2.31
N ARG A 52 -18.05 -8.93 2.16
CA ARG A 52 -19.27 -9.54 2.71
C ARG A 52 -19.24 -9.71 4.22
N LEU A 53 -18.06 -9.90 4.81
CA LEU A 53 -17.90 -9.92 6.26
C LEU A 53 -18.15 -8.52 6.85
N GLY A 54 -17.85 -7.47 6.09
CA GLY A 54 -18.01 -6.10 6.53
C GLY A 54 -16.76 -5.54 7.19
N PRO A 55 -16.87 -4.42 7.94
CA PRO A 55 -15.74 -3.82 8.65
C PRO A 55 -15.12 -4.78 9.65
N LEU A 56 -13.83 -4.64 9.90
CA LEU A 56 -13.13 -5.38 10.95
C LEU A 56 -13.78 -5.07 12.32
N PRO A 57 -13.95 -6.09 13.20
CA PRO A 57 -14.43 -5.87 14.55
C PRO A 57 -13.47 -4.98 15.33
N THR A 58 -13.99 -4.30 16.35
CA THR A 58 -13.18 -3.45 17.23
C THR A 58 -12.44 -4.28 18.27
N ASP A 59 -11.40 -3.70 18.90
CA ASP A 59 -10.67 -4.39 19.98
C ASP A 59 -11.53 -4.61 21.24
N ASP A 60 -12.65 -3.88 21.38
CA ASP A 60 -13.59 -3.97 22.50
C ASP A 60 -14.78 -4.92 22.24
N ASP A 61 -14.90 -5.45 21.02
CA ASP A 61 -15.97 -6.38 20.67
C ASP A 61 -15.80 -7.71 21.41
N ASP A 62 -16.85 -8.13 22.11
CA ASP A 62 -16.94 -9.41 22.84
C ASP A 62 -18.31 -10.03 22.64
N TYR A 63 -18.45 -10.84 21.58
CA TYR A 63 -19.67 -11.57 21.28
C TYR A 63 -19.37 -13.02 20.90
N PRO A 64 -20.34 -13.93 21.07
CA PRO A 64 -20.13 -15.33 20.68
C PRO A 64 -19.81 -15.45 19.17
N GLY A 65 -18.64 -15.98 18.88
CA GLY A 65 -18.19 -16.22 17.49
C GLY A 65 -17.15 -15.24 16.97
N ILE A 66 -16.76 -14.21 17.77
CA ILE A 66 -15.73 -13.24 17.36
C ILE A 66 -14.41 -13.92 16.99
N ASP A 67 -13.94 -14.91 17.74
CA ASP A 67 -12.71 -15.64 17.44
C ASP A 67 -12.76 -16.29 16.06
N ARG A 68 -13.93 -16.79 15.67
CA ARG A 68 -14.12 -17.40 14.36
C ARG A 68 -14.11 -16.35 13.26
N GLU A 69 -14.72 -15.23 13.49
CA GLU A 69 -14.75 -14.11 12.55
C GLU A 69 -13.35 -13.53 12.33
N LEU A 70 -12.60 -13.30 13.41
CA LEU A 70 -11.21 -12.87 13.34
C LEU A 70 -10.34 -13.84 12.53
N LEU A 71 -10.51 -15.15 12.75
CA LEU A 71 -9.80 -16.17 11.99
C LEU A 71 -10.18 -16.14 10.50
N ASP A 72 -11.45 -15.94 10.17
CA ASP A 72 -11.91 -15.86 8.78
C ASP A 72 -11.31 -14.61 8.08
N PHE A 73 -11.23 -13.47 8.77
CA PHE A 73 -10.50 -12.29 8.28
C PHE A 73 -9.02 -12.57 8.06
N GLU A 74 -8.35 -13.16 9.05
CA GLU A 74 -6.92 -13.47 8.97
C GLU A 74 -6.60 -14.37 7.77
N LEU A 75 -7.37 -15.44 7.57
CA LEU A 75 -7.19 -16.38 6.46
C LEU A 75 -7.41 -15.70 5.09
N LEU A 76 -8.43 -14.85 4.98
CA LEU A 76 -8.71 -14.14 3.73
C LEU A 76 -7.63 -13.11 3.41
N LEU A 77 -7.19 -12.32 4.42
CA LEU A 77 -6.12 -11.34 4.26
C LEU A 77 -4.80 -11.99 3.88
N ALA A 78 -4.46 -13.12 4.52
CA ALA A 78 -3.23 -13.88 4.22
C ALA A 78 -3.23 -14.49 2.80
N ALA A 79 -4.41 -14.70 2.19
CA ALA A 79 -4.53 -15.23 0.84
C ALA A 79 -4.39 -14.17 -0.27
N ILE A 80 -4.26 -12.89 0.09
CA ILE A 80 -4.15 -11.80 -0.88
C ILE A 80 -2.68 -11.54 -1.21
N ASP A 81 -2.28 -11.95 -2.41
CA ASP A 81 -0.94 -11.63 -2.91
C ASP A 81 -0.88 -10.22 -3.50
N PRO A 82 0.10 -9.38 -3.10
CA PRO A 82 0.35 -8.10 -3.75
C PRO A 82 0.92 -8.29 -5.18
N PRO A 83 0.80 -7.29 -6.07
CA PRO A 83 0.14 -6.00 -5.85
C PRO A 83 -1.39 -6.10 -5.95
N ILE A 84 -2.08 -5.20 -5.24
CA ILE A 84 -3.53 -5.05 -5.33
C ILE A 84 -3.90 -4.01 -6.39
N THR A 85 -5.15 -4.06 -6.86
CA THR A 85 -5.69 -3.02 -7.76
C THR A 85 -6.28 -1.86 -6.96
N MET A 86 -6.53 -0.73 -7.64
CA MET A 86 -7.15 0.45 -7.02
C MET A 86 -8.57 0.16 -6.49
N GLU A 87 -9.34 -0.64 -7.22
CA GLU A 87 -10.69 -1.05 -6.81
C GLU A 87 -10.64 -1.96 -5.58
N GLU A 88 -9.68 -2.87 -5.53
CA GLU A 88 -9.44 -3.72 -4.37
C GLU A 88 -9.03 -2.90 -3.14
N ALA A 89 -8.15 -1.92 -3.34
CA ALA A 89 -7.72 -1.05 -2.27
C ALA A 89 -8.87 -0.23 -1.66
N ARG A 90 -9.82 0.22 -2.47
CA ARG A 90 -11.02 0.92 -1.98
C ARG A 90 -11.89 0.03 -1.11
N VAL A 91 -12.08 -1.23 -1.51
CA VAL A 91 -12.80 -2.19 -0.67
C VAL A 91 -12.07 -2.40 0.64
N LEU A 92 -10.74 -2.64 0.60
CA LEU A 92 -9.94 -2.81 1.83
C LEU A 92 -9.97 -1.57 2.72
N ALA A 93 -9.97 -0.37 2.15
CA ALA A 93 -10.06 0.90 2.87
C ALA A 93 -11.38 1.06 3.65
N SER A 94 -12.48 0.51 3.13
CA SER A 94 -13.78 0.54 3.81
C SER A 94 -13.90 -0.45 4.98
N LEU A 95 -12.92 -1.34 5.15
CA LEU A 95 -12.94 -2.37 6.20
C LEU A 95 -12.27 -1.94 7.51
N PHE A 96 -11.64 -0.76 7.56
CA PHE A 96 -11.04 -0.28 8.80
C PHE A 96 -12.08 -0.10 9.91
N PRO A 97 -11.77 -0.48 11.17
CA PRO A 97 -12.66 -0.25 12.31
C PRO A 97 -12.96 1.24 12.47
N GLU A 98 -14.23 1.60 12.67
CA GLU A 98 -14.67 2.99 12.77
C GLU A 98 -14.08 3.75 13.96
N ASP A 99 -13.81 3.03 15.06
CA ASP A 99 -13.24 3.54 16.30
C ASP A 99 -11.73 3.76 16.25
N GLY A 100 -11.06 3.42 15.14
CA GLY A 100 -9.61 3.54 14.97
C GLY A 100 -8.81 2.44 15.66
N SER A 101 -9.46 1.41 16.23
CA SER A 101 -8.79 0.26 16.85
C SER A 101 -7.98 -0.54 15.83
N THR A 102 -7.15 -1.44 16.33
CA THR A 102 -6.29 -2.27 15.48
C THR A 102 -6.94 -3.58 15.04
N SER A 103 -8.12 -3.90 15.58
CA SER A 103 -8.78 -5.19 15.39
C SER A 103 -7.81 -6.35 15.64
N TYR A 104 -7.28 -6.40 16.87
CA TYR A 104 -6.29 -7.40 17.27
C TYR A 104 -5.06 -7.48 16.32
N GLY A 105 -4.77 -6.40 15.63
CA GLY A 105 -3.66 -6.30 14.68
C GLY A 105 -4.03 -6.53 13.21
N LEU A 106 -5.23 -6.96 12.88
CA LEU A 106 -5.66 -7.22 11.49
C LEU A 106 -5.67 -5.97 10.62
N ALA A 107 -5.96 -4.79 11.20
CA ALA A 107 -5.92 -3.52 10.46
C ALA A 107 -4.54 -3.24 9.84
N TRP A 108 -3.46 -3.74 10.45
CA TRP A 108 -2.12 -3.61 9.87
C TRP A 108 -1.94 -4.40 8.57
N SER A 109 -2.64 -5.52 8.41
CA SER A 109 -2.64 -6.26 7.14
C SER A 109 -3.28 -5.44 6.03
N LEU A 110 -4.36 -4.69 6.31
CA LEU A 110 -4.95 -3.74 5.36
C LEU A 110 -3.94 -2.63 4.99
N VAL A 111 -3.27 -2.04 6.00
CA VAL A 111 -2.24 -1.01 5.78
C VAL A 111 -1.14 -1.53 4.86
N HIS A 112 -0.63 -2.74 5.10
CA HIS A 112 0.43 -3.33 4.27
C HIS A 112 -0.03 -3.56 2.83
N LEU A 113 -1.22 -4.09 2.61
CA LEU A 113 -1.76 -4.32 1.28
C LEU A 113 -1.96 -3.00 0.53
N ILE A 114 -2.60 -2.00 1.14
CA ILE A 114 -2.83 -0.68 0.54
C ILE A 114 -1.48 0.04 0.29
N GLY A 115 -0.50 -0.15 1.18
CA GLY A 115 0.85 0.39 1.04
C GLY A 115 1.64 -0.14 -0.16
N THR A 116 1.15 -1.17 -0.88
CA THR A 116 1.76 -1.65 -2.13
C THR A 116 1.40 -0.81 -3.36
N LEU A 117 0.46 0.12 -3.22
CA LEU A 117 0.09 1.06 -4.28
C LEU A 117 1.18 2.12 -4.50
N SER A 118 1.20 2.69 -5.70
CA SER A 118 1.96 3.92 -5.94
C SER A 118 1.45 5.05 -5.05
N ILE A 119 2.30 6.04 -4.73
CA ILE A 119 1.91 7.15 -3.84
C ILE A 119 0.70 7.93 -4.36
N ASP A 120 0.56 8.07 -5.68
CA ASP A 120 -0.57 8.76 -6.30
C ASP A 120 -1.89 7.96 -6.19
N GLU A 121 -1.82 6.63 -6.25
CA GLU A 121 -2.97 5.75 -6.03
C GLU A 121 -3.32 5.67 -4.55
N TYR A 122 -2.32 5.53 -3.70
CA TYR A 122 -2.46 5.52 -2.24
C TYR A 122 -3.25 6.74 -1.74
N LYS A 123 -2.91 7.95 -2.21
CA LYS A 123 -3.64 9.18 -1.85
C LYS A 123 -5.11 9.15 -2.28
N LYS A 124 -5.42 8.52 -3.40
CA LYS A 124 -6.80 8.43 -3.90
C LYS A 124 -7.67 7.48 -3.08
N VAL A 125 -7.06 6.58 -2.31
CA VAL A 125 -7.77 5.65 -1.41
C VAL A 125 -8.09 6.28 -0.07
N ILE A 126 -7.33 7.27 0.39
CA ILE A 126 -7.50 7.90 1.70
C ILE A 126 -8.95 8.34 1.99
N PRO A 127 -9.69 8.97 1.05
CA PRO A 127 -11.09 9.36 1.28
C PRO A 127 -12.05 8.18 1.50
N ASP A 128 -11.68 6.98 1.06
CA ASP A 128 -12.50 5.77 1.17
C ASP A 128 -12.34 5.09 2.54
N ILE A 129 -11.39 5.54 3.37
CA ILE A 129 -11.18 5.04 4.74
C ILE A 129 -12.29 5.60 5.65
N SER A 130 -13.10 4.72 6.24
CA SER A 130 -14.22 5.09 7.10
C SER A 130 -13.77 5.72 8.42
N SER A 131 -12.75 5.16 9.06
CA SER A 131 -12.20 5.66 10.32
C SER A 131 -11.45 6.98 10.15
N GLU A 132 -11.81 7.97 10.97
CA GLU A 132 -11.12 9.28 10.97
C GLU A 132 -9.68 9.17 11.49
N GLU A 133 -9.43 8.28 12.46
CA GLU A 133 -8.10 8.07 13.03
C GLU A 133 -7.15 7.43 12.00
N TRP A 134 -7.59 6.35 11.38
CA TRP A 134 -6.82 5.71 10.32
C TRP A 134 -6.61 6.65 9.13
N ARG A 135 -7.61 7.45 8.76
CA ARG A 135 -7.46 8.44 7.68
C ARG A 135 -6.36 9.46 7.97
N ARG A 136 -6.29 9.99 9.21
CA ARG A 136 -5.21 10.90 9.63
C ARG A 136 -3.83 10.26 9.54
N ASP A 137 -3.72 8.99 9.97
CA ASP A 137 -2.47 8.25 9.88
C ASP A 137 -2.03 8.06 8.43
N PHE A 138 -2.94 7.66 7.55
CA PHE A 138 -2.68 7.53 6.11
C PHE A 138 -2.26 8.86 5.47
N GLU A 139 -2.91 9.97 5.80
CA GLU A 139 -2.50 11.29 5.34
C GLU A 139 -1.11 11.67 5.83
N GLN A 140 -0.78 11.35 7.08
CA GLN A 140 0.54 11.62 7.63
C GLN A 140 1.62 10.80 6.93
N TRP A 141 1.35 9.53 6.66
CA TRP A 141 2.29 8.68 5.93
C TRP A 141 2.49 9.13 4.50
N ALA A 142 1.43 9.54 3.80
CA ALA A 142 1.53 10.12 2.47
C ALA A 142 2.44 11.35 2.45
N ARG A 143 2.27 12.29 3.41
CA ARG A 143 3.14 13.47 3.54
C ARG A 143 4.61 13.10 3.80
N ASN A 144 4.84 12.09 4.63
CA ASN A 144 6.19 11.63 4.94
C ASN A 144 6.87 11.04 3.71
N ALA A 145 6.17 10.20 2.96
CA ALA A 145 6.69 9.59 1.74
C ALA A 145 7.03 10.63 0.66
N GLU A 146 6.19 11.63 0.46
CA GLU A 146 6.49 12.75 -0.46
C GLU A 146 7.74 13.52 -0.05
N SER A 147 7.87 13.79 1.24
CA SER A 147 9.02 14.52 1.78
C SER A 147 10.33 13.75 1.59
N GLU A 148 10.30 12.43 1.70
CA GLU A 148 11.45 11.57 1.45
C GLU A 148 11.79 11.51 -0.03
N HIS A 149 10.78 11.38 -0.89
CA HIS A 149 10.98 11.38 -2.34
C HIS A 149 11.64 12.69 -2.83
N GLN A 150 11.19 13.83 -2.30
CA GLN A 150 11.80 15.14 -2.62
C GLN A 150 13.25 15.28 -2.12
N ARG A 151 13.62 14.58 -1.05
CA ARG A 151 15.01 14.60 -0.52
C ARG A 151 15.96 13.75 -1.33
N THR A 152 15.45 12.66 -1.91
CA THR A 152 16.23 11.70 -2.69
C THR A 152 16.33 12.07 -4.17
N ASP A 153 15.53 13.03 -4.64
CA ASP A 153 15.57 13.53 -6.02
C ASP A 153 16.93 14.22 -6.29
N PRO A 154 17.79 13.67 -7.19
CA PRO A 154 19.10 14.22 -7.49
C PRO A 154 19.04 15.64 -8.04
N LEU A 155 17.98 16.02 -8.74
CA LEU A 155 17.80 17.38 -9.30
C LEU A 155 17.65 18.44 -8.21
N ASN A 156 17.11 18.07 -7.06
CA ASN A 156 16.94 18.97 -5.92
C ASN A 156 18.24 19.14 -5.10
N ARG A 157 19.17 18.19 -5.25
CA ARG A 157 20.47 18.21 -4.57
C ARG A 157 21.42 19.25 -5.14
N GLU A 158 21.37 19.47 -6.45
CA GLU A 158 22.24 20.47 -7.12
C GLU A 158 21.85 21.91 -6.77
N GLN A 159 20.57 22.19 -6.55
CA GLN A 159 20.10 23.53 -6.18
C GLN A 159 20.51 23.95 -4.75
N ARG A 160 20.72 22.99 -3.85
CA ARG A 160 21.14 23.27 -2.46
C ARG A 160 22.64 23.58 -2.31
N PHE A 161 23.47 23.13 -3.24
CA PHE A 161 24.92 23.29 -3.18
C PHE A 161 25.49 24.25 -4.22
N GLY A 162 24.67 24.79 -5.13
CA GLY A 162 25.02 25.81 -6.09
C GLY A 162 25.01 27.22 -5.47
N GLY A 163 25.79 27.43 -4.43
CA GLY A 163 26.08 28.78 -3.95
C GLY A 163 26.89 29.56 -4.99
N PRO A 164 26.62 30.89 -5.18
CA PRO A 164 27.34 31.68 -6.16
C PRO A 164 28.82 31.73 -5.83
N THR A 165 29.65 31.14 -6.70
CA THR A 165 31.08 31.40 -6.72
C THR A 165 31.28 32.90 -6.93
N ARG A 166 31.55 33.65 -5.85
CA ARG A 166 32.05 35.02 -5.97
C ARG A 166 33.34 34.95 -6.75
N ARG A 167 33.32 35.36 -8.00
CA ARG A 167 34.53 35.79 -8.73
C ARG A 167 35.06 37.00 -7.96
N GLY A 168 36.21 36.81 -7.34
CA GLY A 168 37.02 37.92 -6.86
C GLY A 168 37.55 38.66 -8.09
N GLU A 169 37.17 39.91 -8.23
CA GLU A 169 37.87 40.88 -9.06
C GLU A 169 39.06 41.36 -8.22
N ALA A 170 40.24 41.17 -8.81
CA ALA A 170 41.48 41.86 -8.43
C ALA A 170 41.70 42.99 -9.40
#